data_6b006d0d203f8b4d9a3720e6690f57dc
#
_entry.id   6b006d0d203f8b4d9a3720e6690f57dc
#
_cell.length_a   1.000
_cell.length_b   1.000
_cell.length_c   1.000
_cell.angle_alpha   90.00
_cell.angle_beta   90.00
_cell.angle_gamma   90.00
#
_symmetry.space_group_name_H-M   'P 1'
#
loop_
_entity.id
_entity.type
_entity.pdbx_description
1 polymer ?
#
loop_
_entity_poly.entity_id
_entity_poly.type
_entity_poly.pdbx_seq_one_letter_code
_entity_poly.pdbx_strand_id
1 'polypeptide(L)'
;MFVGNHEHTIDDKGRLILPSSFRARLADGAYVTTLDQCIAIVPPDEFARMADRLDEEVSEGLVDVNAVRVFFSQADFVTPDTQGRVRLLPHLREHVGLERSVIVTGYNRRIEVWDPERFAERTAVGTESLADAITRGRGVGRT
;
A
#
# COMPACT_ATOMS: atom_id res chain seq x y z
N MET A 1 -2.89 8.79 -9.61
CA MET A 1 -2.76 7.33 -9.83
C MET A 1 -1.31 6.91 -9.67
N PHE A 2 -1.06 5.86 -8.94
CA PHE A 2 0.27 5.27 -8.78
C PHE A 2 0.36 3.99 -9.61
N VAL A 3 1.40 3.88 -10.42
CA VAL A 3 1.66 2.70 -11.26
C VAL A 3 3.15 2.42 -11.26
N GLY A 4 3.51 1.21 -11.67
CA GLY A 4 4.90 0.80 -11.85
C GLY A 4 5.45 0.01 -10.67
N ASN A 5 6.63 -0.53 -10.87
CA ASN A 5 7.30 -1.45 -9.97
C ASN A 5 8.76 -1.04 -9.85
N HIS A 6 9.24 -0.87 -8.62
CA HIS A 6 10.60 -0.41 -8.34
C HIS A 6 11.25 -1.24 -7.25
N GLU A 7 12.49 -1.63 -7.45
CA GLU A 7 13.28 -2.27 -6.41
C GLU A 7 13.99 -1.20 -5.59
N HIS A 8 13.89 -1.30 -4.26
CA HIS A 8 14.50 -0.37 -3.32
C HIS A 8 15.02 -1.09 -2.09
N THR A 9 15.70 -0.34 -1.24
CA THR A 9 16.16 -0.83 0.06
C THR A 9 15.70 0.12 1.17
N ILE A 10 15.42 -0.45 2.32
CA ILE A 10 15.16 0.31 3.55
C ILE A 10 16.52 0.53 4.23
N ASP A 11 16.80 1.77 4.64
CA ASP A 11 18.07 2.09 5.29
C ASP A 11 18.08 1.67 6.77
N ASP A 12 19.22 1.85 7.44
CA ASP A 12 19.42 1.42 8.82
C ASP A 12 18.51 2.13 9.82
N LYS A 13 17.95 3.26 9.43
CA LYS A 13 16.99 4.03 10.25
C LYS A 13 15.53 3.74 9.89
N GLY A 14 15.28 2.75 9.07
CA GLY A 14 13.93 2.38 8.65
C GLY A 14 13.32 3.30 7.61
N ARG A 15 14.13 4.03 6.85
CA ARG A 15 13.65 4.97 5.85
C ARG A 15 13.73 4.36 4.45
N LEU A 16 12.74 4.70 3.64
CA LEU A 16 12.61 4.26 2.26
C LEU A 16 12.57 5.49 1.35
N ILE A 17 13.41 5.54 0.34
CA ILE A 17 13.34 6.57 -0.70
C ILE A 17 12.22 6.20 -1.66
N LEU A 18 11.28 7.10 -1.85
CA LEU A 18 10.20 6.89 -2.80
C LEU A 18 10.62 7.29 -4.22
N PRO A 19 10.13 6.60 -5.25
CA PRO A 19 10.26 7.08 -6.62
C PRO A 19 9.77 8.51 -6.73
N SER A 20 10.47 9.33 -7.52
CA SER A 20 10.17 10.77 -7.61
C SER A 20 8.74 11.06 -8.08
N SER A 21 8.20 10.22 -8.96
CA SER A 21 6.82 10.34 -9.42
C SER A 21 5.80 10.07 -8.31
N PHE A 22 6.16 9.24 -7.34
CA PHE A 22 5.28 8.92 -6.21
C PHE A 22 5.32 10.03 -5.14
N ARG A 23 6.52 10.44 -4.75
CA ARG A 23 6.67 11.45 -3.70
C ARG A 23 6.07 12.80 -4.07
N ALA A 24 6.06 13.15 -5.35
CA ALA A 24 5.44 14.39 -5.82
C ALA A 24 3.96 14.48 -5.45
N ARG A 25 3.30 13.35 -5.30
CA ARG A 25 1.88 13.26 -4.95
C ARG A 25 1.63 13.16 -3.45
N LEU A 26 2.69 13.17 -2.65
CA LEU A 26 2.61 13.03 -1.19
C LEU A 26 3.12 14.30 -0.47
N ALA A 27 3.10 15.45 -1.15
CA ALA A 27 3.56 16.71 -0.59
C ALA A 27 2.83 17.10 0.70
N ASP A 28 1.55 16.73 0.82
CA ASP A 28 0.73 17.00 1.99
C ASP A 28 0.81 15.89 3.04
N GLY A 29 1.76 14.98 2.90
CA GLY A 29 1.92 13.83 3.77
C GLY A 29 1.19 12.61 3.28
N ALA A 30 1.28 11.54 4.06
CA ALA A 30 0.65 10.27 3.75
C ALA A 30 0.39 9.47 5.03
N TYR A 31 -0.59 8.60 4.99
CA TYR A 31 -0.78 7.60 6.03
C TYR A 31 -0.10 6.30 5.62
N VAL A 32 0.58 5.69 6.58
CA VAL A 32 1.26 4.40 6.39
C VAL A 32 0.55 3.39 7.29
N THR A 33 0.14 2.30 6.71
CA THR A 33 -0.55 1.23 7.44
C THR A 33 -0.24 -0.12 6.78
N THR A 34 -0.72 -1.19 7.38
CA THR A 34 -0.63 -2.52 6.75
C THR A 34 -1.95 -2.80 6.05
N LEU A 35 -1.87 -3.37 4.87
CA LEU A 35 -3.02 -3.72 4.06
C LEU A 35 -2.71 -5.01 3.33
N ASP A 36 -3.57 -6.02 3.46
CA ASP A 36 -3.28 -7.36 2.99
C ASP A 36 -1.96 -7.85 3.64
N GLN A 37 -0.94 -8.12 2.86
CA GLN A 37 0.36 -8.60 3.35
C GLN A 37 1.49 -7.64 3.00
N CYS A 38 1.18 -6.36 2.87
CA CYS A 38 2.14 -5.32 2.52
C CYS A 38 1.94 -4.07 3.38
N ILE A 39 2.89 -3.15 3.30
CA ILE A 39 2.68 -1.80 3.79
C ILE A 39 2.03 -0.98 2.69
N ALA A 40 0.98 -0.24 3.03
CA ALA A 40 0.34 0.72 2.14
C ALA A 40 0.72 2.13 2.55
N ILE A 41 1.08 2.97 1.59
CA ILE A 41 1.34 4.39 1.76
C ILE A 41 0.25 5.13 0.98
N VAL A 42 -0.57 5.89 1.68
CA VAL A 42 -1.85 6.36 1.17
C VAL A 42 -1.96 7.87 1.34
N PRO A 43 -2.27 8.62 0.27
CA PRO A 43 -2.55 10.05 0.41
C PRO A 43 -3.71 10.31 1.37
N PRO A 44 -3.74 11.48 2.04
CA PRO A 44 -4.76 11.76 3.05
C PRO A 44 -6.20 11.63 2.56
N ASP A 45 -6.51 12.08 1.35
CA ASP A 45 -7.85 12.01 0.80
C ASP A 45 -8.31 10.56 0.55
N GLU A 46 -7.40 9.69 0.10
CA GLU A 46 -7.70 8.29 -0.08
C GLU A 46 -7.86 7.56 1.26
N PHE A 47 -7.03 7.91 2.24
CA PHE A 47 -7.17 7.34 3.58
C PHE A 47 -8.54 7.70 4.18
N ALA A 48 -8.99 8.93 3.98
CA ALA A 48 -10.31 9.36 4.42
C ALA A 48 -11.43 8.53 3.77
N ARG A 49 -11.30 8.25 2.47
CA ARG A 49 -12.27 7.38 1.77
C ARG A 49 -12.27 5.96 2.32
N MET A 50 -11.11 5.42 2.62
CA MET A 50 -10.99 4.09 3.24
C MET A 50 -11.66 4.07 4.61
N ALA A 51 -11.45 5.12 5.41
CA ALA A 51 -12.07 5.25 6.73
C ALA A 51 -13.59 5.27 6.64
N ASP A 52 -14.14 6.06 5.75
CA ASP A 52 -15.58 6.16 5.55
C ASP A 52 -16.19 4.82 5.11
N ARG A 53 -15.52 4.12 4.22
CA ARG A 53 -15.96 2.81 3.76
C ARG A 53 -15.96 1.79 4.91
N LEU A 54 -14.93 1.78 5.73
CA LEU A 54 -14.86 0.89 6.88
C LEU A 54 -15.98 1.18 7.89
N ASP A 55 -16.27 2.44 8.15
CA ASP A 55 -17.37 2.82 9.04
C ASP A 55 -18.73 2.37 8.50
N GLU A 56 -18.97 2.49 7.20
CA GLU A 56 -20.17 1.99 6.56
C GLU A 56 -20.28 0.47 6.69
N GLU A 57 -19.20 -0.24 6.45
CA GLU A 57 -19.18 -1.71 6.56
C GLU A 57 -19.42 -2.18 7.99
N VAL A 58 -18.93 -1.45 8.99
CA VAL A 58 -19.25 -1.73 10.40
C VAL A 58 -20.75 -1.53 10.64
N SER A 59 -21.33 -0.45 10.16
CA SER A 59 -22.76 -0.16 10.30
C SER A 59 -23.64 -1.24 9.66
N GLU A 60 -23.18 -1.82 8.56
CA GLU A 60 -23.87 -2.89 7.85
C GLU A 60 -23.62 -4.28 8.43
N GLY A 61 -22.80 -4.39 9.45
CA GLY A 61 -22.45 -5.65 10.08
C GLY A 61 -21.47 -6.52 9.28
N LEU A 62 -20.80 -5.95 8.28
CA LEU A 62 -19.87 -6.67 7.41
C LEU A 62 -18.46 -6.77 7.99
N VAL A 63 -18.10 -5.84 8.87
CA VAL A 63 -16.79 -5.76 9.50
C VAL A 63 -16.94 -5.53 11.00
N ASP A 64 -16.15 -6.25 11.78
CA ASP A 64 -16.10 -6.07 13.24
C ASP A 64 -15.45 -4.71 13.56
N VAL A 65 -16.10 -3.93 14.43
CA VAL A 65 -15.58 -2.63 14.86
C VAL A 65 -14.18 -2.75 15.49
N ASN A 66 -13.88 -3.87 16.13
CA ASN A 66 -12.54 -4.08 16.72
C ASN A 66 -11.46 -4.25 15.67
N ALA A 67 -11.79 -4.81 14.51
CA ALA A 67 -10.85 -4.87 13.38
C ALA A 67 -10.52 -3.47 12.87
N VAL A 68 -11.51 -2.58 12.82
CA VAL A 68 -11.31 -1.18 12.44
C VAL A 68 -10.46 -0.42 13.47
N ARG A 69 -10.66 -0.71 14.75
CA ARG A 69 -9.79 -0.16 15.80
C ARG A 69 -8.33 -0.55 15.62
N VAL A 70 -8.06 -1.79 15.27
CA VAL A 70 -6.71 -2.26 14.96
C VAL A 70 -6.15 -1.50 13.76
N PHE A 71 -6.92 -1.37 12.70
CA PHE A 71 -6.52 -0.66 11.48
C PHE A 71 -6.06 0.77 11.79
N PHE A 72 -6.88 1.55 12.49
CA PHE A 72 -6.53 2.93 12.81
C PHE A 72 -5.39 3.04 13.83
N SER A 73 -5.34 2.14 14.81
CA SER A 73 -4.30 2.19 15.84
C SER A 73 -2.91 1.89 15.30
N GLN A 74 -2.80 1.16 14.19
CA GLN A 74 -1.53 0.83 13.57
C GLN A 74 -1.04 1.89 12.59
N ALA A 75 -1.93 2.73 12.10
CA ALA A 75 -1.59 3.71 11.09
C ALA A 75 -0.69 4.82 11.65
N ASP A 76 0.21 5.31 10.81
CA ASP A 76 1.13 6.40 11.14
C ASP A 76 1.05 7.46 10.05
N PHE A 77 1.17 8.72 10.42
CA PHE A 77 1.19 9.82 9.47
C PHE A 77 2.63 10.25 9.23
N VAL A 78 3.06 10.32 7.97
CA VAL A 78 4.42 10.69 7.60
C VAL A 78 4.40 11.80 6.56
N THR A 79 5.48 12.58 6.54
CA THR A 79 5.74 13.52 5.45
C THR A 79 7.10 13.16 4.85
N PRO A 80 7.20 13.01 3.53
CA PRO A 80 8.50 12.75 2.92
C PRO A 80 9.50 13.87 3.28
N ASP A 81 10.73 13.50 3.58
CA ASP A 81 11.76 14.46 3.87
C ASP A 81 12.29 15.12 2.57
N THR A 82 13.24 16.04 2.72
CA THR A 82 13.80 16.77 1.57
C THR A 82 14.46 15.89 0.52
N GLN A 83 14.82 14.66 0.89
CA GLN A 83 15.40 13.66 -0.01
C GLN A 83 14.37 12.67 -0.53
N GLY A 84 13.11 12.85 -0.20
CA GLY A 84 12.03 11.99 -0.64
C GLY A 84 11.93 10.68 0.13
N ARG A 85 12.44 10.63 1.36
CA ARG A 85 12.39 9.45 2.20
C ARG A 85 11.21 9.50 3.15
N VAL A 86 10.58 8.34 3.37
CA VAL A 86 9.56 8.15 4.40
C VAL A 86 10.05 7.11 5.39
N ARG A 87 9.71 7.29 6.66
CA ARG A 87 10.05 6.30 7.68
C ARG A 87 8.95 5.26 7.79
N LEU A 88 9.35 4.00 7.80
CA LEU A 88 8.46 2.87 8.04
C LEU A 88 8.71 2.36 9.44
N LEU A 89 7.71 2.45 10.31
CA LEU A 89 7.87 2.06 11.72
C LEU A 89 8.14 0.56 11.86
N PRO A 90 8.97 0.16 12.85
CA PRO A 90 9.34 -1.25 13.03
C PRO A 90 8.15 -2.20 13.13
N HIS A 91 7.10 -1.84 13.88
CA HIS A 91 5.95 -2.73 14.04
C HIS A 91 5.21 -2.99 12.72
N LEU A 92 5.19 -2.02 11.80
CA LEU A 92 4.58 -2.22 10.48
C LEU A 92 5.44 -3.14 9.62
N ARG A 93 6.76 -2.94 9.63
CA ARG A 93 7.68 -3.78 8.86
C ARG A 93 7.66 -5.23 9.33
N GLU A 94 7.68 -5.43 10.64
CA GLU A 94 7.63 -6.77 11.23
C GLU A 94 6.33 -7.49 10.88
N HIS A 95 5.22 -6.78 10.94
CA HIS A 95 3.90 -7.37 10.67
C HIS A 95 3.80 -7.98 9.28
N VAL A 96 4.45 -7.37 8.29
CA VAL A 96 4.39 -7.83 6.90
C VAL A 96 5.70 -8.47 6.43
N GLY A 97 6.63 -8.72 7.33
CA GLY A 97 7.85 -9.45 7.04
C GLY A 97 8.85 -8.72 6.14
N LEU A 98 8.89 -7.39 6.22
CA LEU A 98 9.85 -6.61 5.45
C LEU A 98 11.24 -6.66 6.09
N GLU A 99 12.22 -6.95 5.26
CA GLU A 99 13.62 -6.84 5.60
C GLU A 99 14.22 -5.65 4.87
N ARG A 100 15.47 -5.72 4.45
CA ARG A 100 16.16 -4.61 3.82
C ARG A 100 15.70 -4.37 2.38
N SER A 101 15.63 -5.43 1.58
CA SER A 101 15.22 -5.34 0.18
C SER A 101 13.71 -5.36 0.07
N VAL A 102 13.14 -4.46 -0.72
CA VAL A 102 11.69 -4.33 -0.89
C VAL A 102 11.32 -4.05 -2.34
N ILE A 103 10.07 -4.34 -2.67
CA ILE A 103 9.44 -3.90 -3.91
C ILE A 103 8.49 -2.75 -3.56
N VAL A 104 8.64 -1.63 -4.24
CA VAL A 104 7.73 -0.48 -4.15
C VAL A 104 6.91 -0.44 -5.41
N THR A 105 5.61 -0.62 -5.29
CA THR A 105 4.74 -0.70 -6.46
C THR A 105 3.55 0.24 -6.33
N GLY A 106 3.11 0.79 -7.46
CA GLY A 106 1.89 1.57 -7.51
C GLY A 106 0.66 0.67 -7.60
N TYR A 107 -0.35 1.02 -6.86
CA TYR A 107 -1.65 0.35 -6.90
C TYR A 107 -2.75 1.41 -6.94
N ASN A 108 -2.93 2.04 -8.11
CA ASN A 108 -3.97 3.03 -8.34
C ASN A 108 -3.87 4.23 -7.37
N ARG A 109 -4.56 4.20 -6.25
CA ARG A 109 -4.66 5.32 -5.31
C ARG A 109 -3.73 5.21 -4.11
N ARG A 110 -2.92 4.14 -4.08
CA ARG A 110 -1.96 3.91 -3.00
C ARG A 110 -0.65 3.36 -3.52
N ILE A 111 0.36 3.46 -2.70
CA ILE A 111 1.66 2.82 -2.91
C ILE A 111 1.71 1.59 -2.02
N GLU A 112 2.24 0.48 -2.53
CA GLU A 112 2.45 -0.73 -1.74
C GLU A 112 3.92 -1.05 -1.64
N VAL A 113 4.35 -1.49 -0.44
CA VAL A 113 5.73 -1.91 -0.18
C VAL A 113 5.69 -3.37 0.26
N TRP A 114 6.35 -4.22 -0.51
CA TRP A 114 6.28 -5.67 -0.36
C TRP A 114 7.64 -6.30 -0.11
N ASP A 115 7.63 -7.39 0.65
CA ASP A 115 8.72 -8.35 0.61
C ASP A 115 8.83 -8.92 -0.82
N PRO A 116 10.05 -8.97 -1.42
CA PRO A 116 10.17 -9.38 -2.83
C PRO A 116 9.65 -10.79 -3.13
N GLU A 117 9.92 -11.75 -2.25
CA GLU A 117 9.43 -13.13 -2.43
C GLU A 117 7.92 -13.21 -2.39
N ARG A 118 7.32 -12.53 -1.41
CA ARG A 118 5.86 -12.51 -1.26
C ARG A 118 5.20 -11.83 -2.43
N PHE A 119 5.78 -10.74 -2.90
CA PHE A 119 5.27 -10.05 -4.08
C PHE A 119 5.31 -10.95 -5.31
N ALA A 120 6.42 -11.67 -5.52
CA ALA A 120 6.56 -12.61 -6.63
C ALA A 120 5.51 -13.73 -6.58
N GLU A 121 5.26 -14.29 -5.41
CA GLU A 121 4.23 -15.32 -5.22
C GLU A 121 2.84 -14.80 -5.56
N ARG A 122 2.50 -13.61 -5.08
CA ARG A 122 1.18 -13.02 -5.30
C ARG A 122 0.96 -12.64 -6.76
N THR A 123 1.96 -12.07 -7.41
CA THR A 123 1.84 -11.63 -8.79
C THR A 123 1.91 -12.78 -9.79
N ALA A 124 2.57 -13.88 -9.46
CA ALA A 124 2.57 -15.07 -10.31
C ALA A 124 1.15 -15.61 -10.52
N VAL A 125 0.36 -15.69 -9.45
CA VAL A 125 -1.06 -16.08 -9.55
C VAL A 125 -1.87 -15.01 -10.27
N GLY A 126 -1.59 -13.74 -9.97
CA GLY A 126 -2.31 -12.60 -10.55
C GLY A 126 -2.11 -12.44 -12.04
N THR A 127 -0.97 -12.81 -12.57
CA THR A 127 -0.68 -12.72 -14.01
C THR A 127 -1.65 -13.55 -14.85
N GLU A 128 -1.90 -14.77 -14.43
CA GLU A 128 -2.84 -15.67 -15.13
C GLU A 128 -4.28 -15.15 -15.03
N SER A 129 -4.69 -14.71 -13.84
CA SER A 129 -6.01 -14.14 -13.62
C SER A 129 -6.25 -12.89 -14.45
N LEU A 130 -5.24 -12.02 -14.57
CA LEU A 130 -5.33 -10.80 -15.36
C LEU A 130 -5.50 -11.12 -16.86
N ALA A 131 -4.69 -12.01 -17.38
CA ALA A 131 -4.78 -12.43 -18.79
C ALA A 131 -6.17 -12.98 -19.11
N ASP A 132 -6.71 -13.80 -18.22
CA ASP A 132 -8.03 -14.39 -18.35
C ASP A 132 -9.13 -13.32 -18.33
N ALA A 133 -9.06 -12.37 -17.41
CA ALA A 133 -10.01 -11.29 -17.29
C ALA A 133 -10.01 -10.39 -18.54
N ILE A 134 -8.84 -10.08 -19.07
CA ILE A 134 -8.70 -9.25 -20.28
C ILE A 134 -9.25 -10.02 -21.51
N THR A 135 -8.92 -11.29 -21.63
CA THR A 135 -9.39 -12.12 -22.74
C THR A 135 -10.91 -12.21 -22.77
N ARG A 136 -11.55 -12.30 -21.63
CA ARG A 136 -13.01 -12.31 -21.51
C ARG A 136 -13.65 -10.93 -21.65
N GLY A 137 -12.85 -9.88 -21.69
CA GLY A 137 -13.34 -8.51 -21.77
C GLY A 137 -14.03 -8.01 -20.51
N ARG A 138 -13.78 -8.61 -19.36
CA ARG A 138 -14.43 -8.23 -18.11
C ARG A 138 -13.70 -7.14 -17.34
N GLY A 139 -12.38 -7.11 -17.45
CA GLY A 139 -11.57 -6.12 -16.75
C GLY A 139 -11.39 -4.85 -17.55
N VAL A 140 -11.12 -4.98 -18.85
CA VAL A 140 -10.82 -3.86 -19.75
C VAL A 140 -11.50 -4.07 -21.08
N GLY A 141 -12.15 -3.03 -21.61
CA GLY A 141 -12.72 -3.02 -22.95
C GLY A 141 -14.02 -3.82 -23.12
N ARG A 142 -14.58 -4.31 -22.06
CA ARG A 142 -15.88 -4.98 -22.13
C ARG A 142 -17.00 -3.95 -22.26
N THR A 143 -17.77 -4.09 -23.22
CA THR A 143 -18.95 -3.25 -23.47
C THR A 143 -20.23 -3.98 -23.17
#